data_dcb2cafb9c3f1186a25788622017c542
#
_entry.id   dcb2cafb9c3f1186a25788622017c542
#
_cell.length_a   1.000
_cell.length_b   1.000
_cell.length_c   1.000
_cell.angle_alpha   90.00
_cell.angle_beta   90.00
_cell.angle_gamma   90.00
#
_symmetry.space_group_name_H-M   'P 1'
#
loop_
_entity.id
_entity.type
_entity.pdbx_description
1 polymer ?
#
loop_
_entity_poly.entity_id
_entity_poly.type
_entity_poly.pdbx_seq_one_letter_code
_entity_poly.pdbx_strand_id
1 'polypeptide(L)'
;MREEELNRHADRLERAMNRVRESWNRERNPGKTRYLVSEALTTSQEINRAMMRGRLHPEVQKQWFIVRSELNRLAEAFEVPKVRW
;
A
#
# COMPACT_ATOMS: atom_id res chain seq x y z
N MET A 1 11.29 -10.16 -11.30
CA MET A 1 10.38 -9.05 -11.66
C MET A 1 11.15 -8.00 -12.46
N ARG A 2 10.57 -7.55 -13.53
CA ARG A 2 11.19 -6.51 -14.38
C ARG A 2 11.04 -5.15 -13.70
N GLU A 3 11.98 -4.27 -13.96
CA GLU A 3 11.98 -2.90 -13.44
C GLU A 3 10.70 -2.15 -13.80
N GLU A 4 10.19 -2.32 -15.02
CA GLU A 4 8.95 -1.70 -15.47
C GLU A 4 7.73 -2.15 -14.65
N GLU A 5 7.66 -3.43 -14.31
CA GLU A 5 6.59 -3.96 -13.47
C GLU A 5 6.68 -3.39 -12.06
N LEU A 6 7.89 -3.32 -11.51
CA LEU A 6 8.13 -2.75 -10.19
C LEU A 6 7.69 -1.29 -10.15
N ASN A 7 8.08 -0.50 -11.15
CA ASN A 7 7.69 0.90 -11.25
C ASN A 7 6.17 1.06 -11.34
N ARG A 8 5.51 0.19 -12.09
CA ARG A 8 4.05 0.20 -12.22
C ARG A 8 3.37 -0.06 -10.90
N HIS A 9 3.86 -1.03 -10.15
CA HIS A 9 3.34 -1.33 -8.81
C HIS A 9 3.57 -0.18 -7.84
N ALA A 10 4.75 0.42 -7.88
CA ALA A 10 5.06 1.60 -7.06
C ALA A 10 4.12 2.75 -7.37
N ASP A 11 3.86 3.03 -8.65
CA ASP A 11 2.93 4.08 -9.07
C ASP A 11 1.50 3.81 -8.59
N ARG A 12 1.04 2.58 -8.70
CA ARG A 12 -0.30 2.20 -8.23
C ARG A 12 -0.46 2.47 -6.74
N LEU A 13 0.53 2.06 -5.96
CA LEU A 13 0.51 2.24 -4.51
C LEU A 13 0.59 3.71 -4.15
N GLU A 14 1.46 4.47 -4.81
CA GLU A 14 1.59 5.90 -4.61
C GLU A 14 0.27 6.63 -4.86
N ARG A 15 -0.43 6.31 -5.94
CA ARG A 15 -1.74 6.88 -6.24
C ARG A 15 -2.76 6.56 -5.17
N ALA A 16 -2.78 5.31 -4.71
CA ALA A 16 -3.69 4.89 -3.65
C ALA A 16 -3.44 5.66 -2.35
N MET A 17 -2.17 5.82 -1.98
CA MET A 17 -1.78 6.57 -0.79
C MET A 17 -2.07 8.06 -0.92
N ASN A 18 -1.89 8.63 -2.11
CA ASN A 18 -2.22 10.03 -2.36
C ASN A 18 -3.72 10.30 -2.20
N ARG A 19 -4.58 9.38 -2.62
CA ARG A 19 -6.02 9.49 -2.39
C ARG A 19 -6.36 9.50 -0.91
N VAL A 20 -5.69 8.67 -0.11
CA VAL A 20 -5.87 8.65 1.34
C VAL A 20 -5.52 10.00 1.95
N ARG A 21 -4.34 10.53 1.60
CA ARG A 21 -3.88 11.83 2.11
C ARG A 21 -4.82 12.95 1.71
N GLU A 22 -5.25 12.98 0.47
CA GLU A 22 -6.16 14.00 -0.04
C GLU A 22 -7.51 13.95 0.66
N SER A 23 -8.07 12.78 0.84
CA SER A 23 -9.32 12.61 1.57
C SER A 23 -9.21 13.10 3.01
N TRP A 24 -8.13 12.76 3.68
CA TRP A 24 -7.92 13.15 5.07
C TRP A 24 -7.63 14.65 5.22
N ASN A 25 -6.75 15.19 4.37
CA ASN A 25 -6.29 16.57 4.51
C ASN A 25 -7.28 17.61 3.98
N ARG A 26 -7.97 17.31 2.88
CA ARG A 26 -8.88 18.24 2.23
C ARG A 26 -10.33 18.07 2.60
N GLU A 27 -10.80 16.83 2.57
CA GLU A 27 -12.21 16.54 2.76
C GLU A 27 -12.58 16.26 4.21
N ARG A 28 -11.62 15.78 4.98
CA ARG A 28 -11.80 15.35 6.38
C ARG A 28 -13.01 14.45 6.58
N ASN A 29 -13.17 13.51 5.66
CA ASN A 29 -14.24 12.53 5.69
C ASN A 29 -13.70 11.19 6.19
N PRO A 30 -13.91 10.83 7.46
CA PRO A 30 -13.36 9.59 8.01
C PRO A 30 -13.85 8.33 7.29
N GLY A 31 -15.12 8.28 6.92
CA GLY A 31 -15.70 7.13 6.21
C GLY A 31 -15.06 6.91 4.86
N LYS A 32 -14.90 7.97 4.08
CA LYS A 32 -14.24 7.91 2.76
C LYS A 32 -12.76 7.55 2.91
N THR A 33 -12.10 8.13 3.90
CA THR A 33 -10.67 7.84 4.15
C THR A 33 -10.49 6.37 4.52
N ARG A 34 -11.34 5.80 5.36
CA ARG A 34 -11.30 4.38 5.70
C ARG A 34 -11.48 3.48 4.48
N TYR A 35 -12.41 3.83 3.61
CA TYR A 35 -12.61 3.11 2.36
C TYR A 35 -11.35 3.14 1.50
N LEU A 36 -10.72 4.31 1.35
CA LEU A 36 -9.50 4.46 0.57
C LEU A 36 -8.31 3.72 1.18
N VAL A 37 -8.22 3.67 2.51
CA VAL A 37 -7.21 2.86 3.20
C VAL A 37 -7.43 1.38 2.87
N SER A 38 -8.67 0.89 2.92
CA SER A 38 -8.99 -0.49 2.54
C SER A 38 -8.59 -0.80 1.10
N GLU A 39 -8.84 0.13 0.16
CA GLU A 39 -8.40 -0.02 -1.23
C GLU A 39 -6.88 -0.09 -1.35
N ALA A 40 -6.17 0.77 -0.62
CA ALA A 40 -4.71 0.75 -0.62
C ALA A 40 -4.16 -0.58 -0.10
N LEU A 41 -4.78 -1.14 0.93
CA LEU A 41 -4.39 -2.45 1.46
C LEU A 41 -4.66 -3.57 0.47
N THR A 42 -5.79 -3.56 -0.21
CA THR A 42 -6.11 -4.54 -1.25
C THR A 42 -5.10 -4.47 -2.40
N THR A 43 -4.79 -3.28 -2.87
CA THR A 43 -3.76 -3.06 -3.89
C THR A 43 -2.40 -3.60 -3.42
N SER A 44 -2.06 -3.35 -2.16
CA SER A 44 -0.81 -3.84 -1.58
C SER A 44 -0.72 -5.36 -1.51
N GLN A 45 -1.84 -6.05 -1.25
CA GLN A 45 -1.88 -7.51 -1.28
C GLN A 45 -1.58 -8.05 -2.67
N GLU A 46 -2.14 -7.43 -3.71
CA GLU A 46 -1.86 -7.81 -5.09
C GLU A 46 -0.39 -7.61 -5.44
N ILE A 47 0.16 -6.47 -5.04
CA ILE A 47 1.57 -6.15 -5.24
C ILE A 47 2.45 -7.17 -4.51
N ASN A 48 2.09 -7.50 -3.27
CA ASN A 48 2.85 -8.47 -2.47
C ASN A 48 2.90 -9.83 -3.16
N ARG A 49 1.79 -10.30 -3.71
CA ARG A 49 1.76 -11.57 -4.46
C ARG A 49 2.70 -11.52 -5.66
N ALA A 50 2.67 -10.43 -6.40
CA ALA A 50 3.55 -10.25 -7.56
C ALA A 50 5.03 -10.24 -7.15
N MET A 51 5.35 -9.55 -6.06
CA MET A 51 6.71 -9.47 -5.54
C MET A 51 7.22 -10.80 -5.02
N MET A 52 6.36 -11.59 -4.36
CA MET A 52 6.74 -12.90 -3.82
C MET A 52 6.98 -13.96 -4.91
N ARG A 53 6.44 -13.78 -6.11
CA ARG A 53 6.68 -14.68 -7.24
C ARG A 53 8.00 -14.42 -7.92
N GLY A 54 8.55 -13.20 -7.83
CA GLY A 54 9.76 -12.81 -8.49
C GLY A 54 10.96 -12.84 -7.55
N ARG A 55 12.16 -12.90 -8.15
CA ARG A 55 13.39 -12.71 -7.39
C ARG A 55 13.63 -11.21 -7.29
N LEU A 56 13.47 -10.69 -6.08
CA LEU A 56 13.72 -9.29 -5.81
C LEU A 56 15.14 -9.10 -5.30
N HIS A 57 15.73 -7.99 -5.68
CA HIS A 57 16.97 -7.54 -5.06
C HIS A 57 16.75 -7.36 -3.55
N PRO A 58 17.70 -7.74 -2.68
CA PRO A 58 17.52 -7.61 -1.22
C PRO A 58 17.13 -6.22 -0.75
N GLU A 59 17.65 -5.18 -1.38
CA GLU A 59 17.27 -3.79 -1.06
C GLU A 59 15.79 -3.51 -1.33
N VAL A 60 15.26 -4.04 -2.43
CA VAL A 60 13.86 -3.89 -2.78
C VAL A 60 12.98 -4.65 -1.79
N GLN A 61 13.37 -5.85 -1.40
CA GLN A 61 12.67 -6.63 -0.38
C GLN A 61 12.60 -5.87 0.95
N LYS A 62 13.72 -5.30 1.36
CA LYS A 62 13.80 -4.52 2.60
C LYS A 62 12.86 -3.32 2.56
N GLN A 63 12.86 -2.58 1.46
CA GLN A 63 11.98 -1.43 1.28
C GLN A 63 10.52 -1.85 1.30
N TRP A 64 10.19 -2.96 0.65
CA TRP A 64 8.83 -3.48 0.62
C TRP A 64 8.34 -3.86 2.03
N PHE A 65 9.19 -4.50 2.85
CA PHE A 65 8.82 -4.84 4.22
C PHE A 65 8.54 -3.60 5.07
N ILE A 66 9.30 -2.52 4.85
CA ILE A 66 9.05 -1.24 5.53
C ILE A 66 7.68 -0.69 5.12
N VAL A 67 7.38 -0.69 3.83
CA VAL A 67 6.09 -0.23 3.31
C VAL A 67 4.93 -1.05 3.89
N ARG A 68 5.07 -2.36 3.96
CA ARG A 68 4.07 -3.25 4.56
C ARG A 68 3.77 -2.87 6.02
N SER A 69 4.80 -2.60 6.79
CA SER A 69 4.65 -2.18 8.18
C SER A 69 3.92 -0.85 8.29
N GLU A 70 4.24 0.11 7.44
CA GLU A 70 3.59 1.41 7.40
C GLU A 70 2.11 1.30 7.01
N LEU A 71 1.79 0.42 6.06
CA LEU A 71 0.42 0.16 5.65
C LEU A 71 -0.42 -0.40 6.80
N ASN A 72 0.14 -1.33 7.56
CA ASN A 72 -0.56 -1.88 8.72
C ASN A 72 -0.72 -0.86 9.86
N ARG A 73 0.22 0.04 10.04
CA ARG A 73 0.06 1.17 10.97
C ARG A 73 -1.06 2.09 10.54
N LEU A 74 -1.16 2.35 9.24
CA LEU A 74 -2.23 3.16 8.68
C LEU A 74 -3.59 2.48 8.90
N ALA A 75 -3.67 1.18 8.65
CA ALA A 75 -4.87 0.39 8.91
C ALA A 75 -5.30 0.49 10.37
N GLU A 76 -4.36 0.37 11.29
CA GLU A 76 -4.62 0.49 12.72
C GLU A 76 -5.14 1.87 13.08
N ALA A 77 -4.53 2.93 12.53
CA ALA A 77 -4.94 4.31 12.81
C ALA A 77 -6.38 4.60 12.36
N PHE A 78 -6.84 3.98 11.28
CA PHE A 78 -8.19 4.15 10.76
C PHE A 78 -9.16 3.03 11.13
N GLU A 79 -8.74 2.13 12.02
CA GLU A 79 -9.57 1.00 12.47
C GLU A 79 -10.03 0.10 11.32
N VAL A 80 -9.16 -0.12 10.36
CA VAL A 80 -9.36 -1.02 9.23
C VAL A 80 -8.61 -2.32 9.51
N PRO A 81 -9.14 -3.50 9.14
CA PRO A 81 -8.44 -4.76 9.35
C PRO A 81 -7.04 -4.75 8.72
N LYS A 82 -6.05 -5.19 9.50
CA LYS A 82 -4.68 -5.31 9.03
C LYS A 82 -4.54 -6.44 8.03
N VAL A 83 -3.55 -6.30 7.14
CA VAL A 83 -3.21 -7.35 6.19
C VAL A 83 -2.27 -8.36 6.84
N ARG A 84 -2.53 -9.63 6.60
CA ARG A 84 -1.60 -10.71 6.92
C ARG A 84 -0.80 -11.04 5.68
N TRP A 85 0.42 -10.62 5.68
CA TRP A 85 1.32 -10.85 4.56
C TRP A 85 1.82 -12.30 4.52
#